data_7cecad749bb14bf831d28ff2b0e25970
#
_entry.id   7cecad749bb14bf831d28ff2b0e25970
#
_cell.length_a   1.000
_cell.length_b   1.000
_cell.length_c   1.000
_cell.angle_alpha   90.00
_cell.angle_beta   90.00
_cell.angle_gamma   90.00
#
_symmetry.space_group_name_H-M   'P 1'
#
loop_
_entity.id
_entity.type
_entity.pdbx_description
1 polymer ?
#
loop_
_entity_poly.entity_id
_entity_poly.type
_entity_poly.pdbx_seq_one_letter_code
_entity_poly.pdbx_strand_id
1 'polypeptide(L)'
;MAIFLLLICFFGLVLLFLSLDNTRLSIIKSIVSFSVLTLVVTEFLSLFTSLNYFSLILSWSVINITLIYFIYKKESYKKIPFIKIKFKNAINNLSGFEKFLIGFTVFILAGIFLQGLIYPTNNWDSMAYHMARII
;
A
#
# COMPACT_ATOMS: atom_id res chain seq x y z
N MET A 1 -13.57 2.93 4.98
CA MET A 1 -12.76 2.24 6.00
C MET A 1 -11.70 1.31 5.40
N ALA A 2 -12.03 0.40 4.49
CA ALA A 2 -11.06 -0.55 3.91
C ALA A 2 -9.78 0.12 3.33
N ILE A 3 -9.93 1.23 2.61
CA ILE A 3 -8.81 1.97 2.01
C ILE A 3 -7.79 2.44 3.07
N PHE A 4 -8.26 2.88 4.24
CA PHE A 4 -7.37 3.29 5.32
C PHE A 4 -6.54 2.13 5.87
N LEU A 5 -7.10 0.92 5.97
CA LEU A 5 -6.37 -0.27 6.40
C LEU A 5 -5.29 -0.67 5.40
N LEU A 6 -5.55 -0.54 4.11
CA LEU A 6 -4.57 -0.77 3.05
C LEU A 6 -3.41 0.23 3.13
N LEU A 7 -3.72 1.51 3.31
CA LEU A 7 -2.70 2.55 3.48
C LEU A 7 -1.85 2.32 4.73
N ILE A 8 -2.47 2.00 5.87
CA ILE A 8 -1.76 1.68 7.11
C ILE A 8 -0.83 0.49 6.90
N CYS A 9 -1.29 -0.56 6.23
CA CYS A 9 -0.48 -1.73 5.91
C CYS A 9 0.72 -1.35 5.04
N PHE A 10 0.52 -0.60 3.96
CA PHE A 10 1.59 -0.17 3.08
C PHE A 10 2.65 0.66 3.82
N PHE A 11 2.23 1.69 4.56
CA PHE A 11 3.16 2.51 5.34
C PHE A 11 3.85 1.71 6.45
N GLY A 12 3.14 0.77 7.08
CA GLY A 12 3.72 -0.14 8.06
C GLY A 12 4.82 -1.02 7.48
N LEU A 13 4.62 -1.56 6.26
CA LEU A 13 5.65 -2.32 5.54
C LEU A 13 6.85 -1.44 5.20
N VAL A 14 6.62 -0.22 4.74
CA VAL A 14 7.71 0.74 4.48
C VAL A 14 8.53 0.98 5.75
N LEU A 15 7.89 1.24 6.88
CA LEU A 15 8.58 1.44 8.16
C LEU A 15 9.36 0.20 8.60
N LEU A 16 8.79 -0.99 8.43
CA LEU A 16 9.44 -2.24 8.78
C LEU A 16 10.72 -2.45 7.96
N PHE A 17 10.66 -2.27 6.65
CA PHE A 17 11.81 -2.46 5.77
C PHE A 17 12.84 -1.34 5.87
N LEU A 18 12.42 -0.10 6.09
CA LEU A 18 13.35 1.03 6.33
C LEU A 18 14.22 0.82 7.57
N SER A 19 13.78 -0.01 8.51
CA SER A 19 14.58 -0.36 9.66
C SER A 19 15.70 -1.34 9.33
N LEU A 20 15.63 -2.05 8.20
CA LEU A 20 16.52 -3.14 7.82
C LEU A 20 17.44 -2.78 6.66
N ASP A 21 16.97 -1.99 5.71
CA ASP A 21 17.61 -1.78 4.42
C ASP A 21 17.78 -0.31 4.03
N ASN A 22 18.43 -0.09 2.88
CA ASN A 22 18.49 1.22 2.23
C ASN A 22 17.11 1.66 1.72
N THR A 23 16.86 2.97 1.69
CA THR A 23 15.56 3.57 1.37
C THR A 23 14.97 3.06 0.05
N ARG A 24 15.77 2.96 -1.02
CA ARG A 24 15.30 2.46 -2.33
C ARG A 24 14.84 1.00 -2.25
N LEU A 25 15.66 0.15 -1.65
CA LEU A 25 15.37 -1.27 -1.52
C LEU A 25 14.17 -1.51 -0.62
N SER A 26 14.01 -0.71 0.43
CA SER A 26 12.86 -0.77 1.35
C SER A 26 11.55 -0.45 0.66
N ILE A 27 11.52 0.57 -0.19
CA ILE A 27 10.32 0.94 -0.96
C ILE A 27 9.95 -0.20 -1.93
N ILE A 28 10.93 -0.72 -2.67
CA ILE A 28 10.69 -1.83 -3.61
C ILE A 28 10.16 -3.06 -2.88
N LYS A 29 10.81 -3.47 -1.79
CA LYS A 29 10.35 -4.59 -0.96
C LYS A 29 8.94 -4.36 -0.41
N SER A 30 8.61 -3.14 0.00
CA SER A 30 7.27 -2.80 0.49
C SER A 30 6.21 -2.93 -0.58
N ILE A 31 6.48 -2.43 -1.79
CA ILE A 31 5.56 -2.54 -2.93
C ILE A 31 5.33 -4.01 -3.28
N VAL A 32 6.41 -4.79 -3.43
CA VAL A 32 6.32 -6.21 -3.76
C VAL A 32 5.56 -6.98 -2.68
N SER A 33 5.93 -6.77 -1.40
CA SER A 33 5.26 -7.45 -0.28
C SER A 33 3.78 -7.08 -0.18
N PHE A 34 3.44 -5.80 -0.38
CA PHE A 34 2.05 -5.35 -0.38
C PHE A 34 1.25 -5.98 -1.51
N SER A 35 1.81 -6.05 -2.73
CA SER A 35 1.17 -6.68 -3.88
C SER A 35 0.93 -8.17 -3.65
N VAL A 36 1.92 -8.88 -3.11
CA VAL A 36 1.79 -10.31 -2.77
C VAL A 36 0.73 -10.51 -1.68
N LEU A 37 0.74 -9.70 -0.62
CA LEU A 37 -0.27 -9.78 0.44
C LEU A 37 -1.69 -9.54 -0.10
N THR A 38 -1.86 -8.55 -0.98
CA THR A 38 -3.16 -8.27 -1.59
C THR A 38 -3.63 -9.47 -2.41
N LEU A 39 -2.76 -10.05 -3.23
CA LEU A 39 -3.07 -11.22 -4.03
C LEU A 39 -3.44 -12.42 -3.15
N VAL A 40 -2.64 -12.71 -2.13
CA VAL A 40 -2.89 -13.83 -1.21
C VAL A 40 -4.23 -13.65 -0.49
N VAL A 41 -4.53 -12.46 0.02
CA VAL A 41 -5.79 -12.19 0.73
C VAL A 41 -6.98 -12.36 -0.20
N THR A 42 -6.93 -11.82 -1.42
CA THR A 42 -8.04 -11.91 -2.37
C THR A 42 -8.26 -13.34 -2.84
N GLU A 43 -7.19 -14.07 -3.18
CA GLU A 43 -7.30 -15.48 -3.57
C GLU A 43 -7.82 -16.36 -2.43
N PHE A 44 -7.29 -16.17 -1.22
CA PHE A 44 -7.74 -16.92 -0.05
C PHE A 44 -9.23 -16.71 0.23
N LEU A 45 -9.70 -15.48 0.23
CA LEU A 45 -11.11 -15.16 0.44
C LEU A 45 -11.99 -15.67 -0.72
N SER A 46 -11.48 -15.66 -1.95
CA SER A 46 -12.17 -16.19 -3.13
C SER A 46 -12.38 -17.70 -3.03
N LEU A 47 -11.39 -18.46 -2.54
CA LEU A 47 -11.52 -19.91 -2.35
C LEU A 47 -12.67 -20.30 -1.42
N PHE A 48 -12.95 -19.49 -0.41
CA PHE A 48 -14.04 -19.71 0.53
C PHE A 48 -15.36 -19.03 0.13
N THR A 49 -15.47 -18.48 -1.08
CA THR A 49 -16.63 -17.68 -1.55
C THR A 49 -17.02 -16.55 -0.58
N SER A 50 -16.04 -16.10 0.23
CA SER A 50 -16.25 -15.14 1.33
C SER A 50 -15.72 -13.75 1.00
N LEU A 51 -15.68 -13.38 -0.29
CA LEU A 51 -15.16 -12.12 -0.78
C LEU A 51 -16.19 -10.99 -0.55
N ASN A 52 -16.51 -10.75 0.73
CA ASN A 52 -17.41 -9.69 1.14
C ASN A 52 -16.65 -8.58 1.89
N TYR A 53 -17.29 -7.44 2.05
CA TYR A 53 -16.70 -6.26 2.70
C TYR A 53 -16.22 -6.54 4.12
N PHE A 54 -16.96 -7.32 4.88
CA PHE A 54 -16.63 -7.66 6.27
C PHE A 54 -15.37 -8.53 6.35
N SER A 55 -15.28 -9.59 5.54
CA SER A 55 -14.13 -10.50 5.49
C SER A 55 -12.86 -9.78 5.05
N LEU A 56 -12.96 -8.83 4.11
CA LEU A 56 -11.84 -7.98 3.70
C LEU A 56 -11.34 -7.11 4.86
N ILE A 57 -12.24 -6.42 5.57
CA ILE A 57 -11.85 -5.61 6.73
C ILE A 57 -11.19 -6.46 7.80
N LEU A 58 -11.75 -7.63 8.10
CA LEU A 58 -11.22 -8.52 9.12
C LEU A 58 -9.81 -9.01 8.74
N SER A 59 -9.63 -9.48 7.53
CA SER A 59 -8.32 -9.95 7.04
C SER A 59 -7.25 -8.84 7.08
N TRP A 60 -7.56 -7.64 6.59
CA TRP A 60 -6.64 -6.51 6.65
C TRP A 60 -6.38 -6.03 8.07
N SER A 61 -7.35 -6.14 8.98
CA SER A 61 -7.16 -5.81 10.39
C SER A 61 -6.19 -6.76 11.05
N VAL A 62 -6.31 -8.06 10.82
CA VAL A 62 -5.38 -9.08 11.34
C VAL A 62 -3.96 -8.84 10.83
N ILE A 63 -3.81 -8.57 9.52
CA ILE A 63 -2.51 -8.26 8.93
C ILE A 63 -1.89 -7.01 9.56
N ASN A 64 -2.67 -5.94 9.74
CA ASN A 64 -2.17 -4.72 10.35
C ASN A 64 -1.76 -4.92 11.81
N ILE A 65 -2.53 -5.66 12.61
CA ILE A 65 -2.18 -5.99 14.00
C ILE A 65 -0.85 -6.76 14.05
N THR A 66 -0.71 -7.77 13.20
CA THR A 66 0.52 -8.56 13.09
C THR A 66 1.72 -7.67 12.71
N LEU A 67 1.52 -6.77 11.76
CA LEU A 67 2.54 -5.85 11.28
C LEU A 67 2.96 -4.84 12.36
N ILE A 68 2.00 -4.29 13.11
CA ILE A 68 2.25 -3.41 14.27
C ILE A 68 3.07 -4.16 15.33
N TYR A 69 2.73 -5.41 15.62
CA TYR A 69 3.49 -6.24 16.55
C TYR A 69 4.96 -6.39 16.10
N PHE A 70 5.22 -6.66 14.82
CA PHE A 70 6.59 -6.76 14.29
C PHE A 70 7.35 -5.43 14.32
N ILE A 71 6.68 -4.31 14.01
CA ILE A 71 7.26 -2.96 14.09
C ILE A 71 7.67 -2.66 15.53
N TYR A 72 6.81 -3.00 16.49
CA TYR A 72 7.08 -2.80 17.91
C TYR A 72 8.23 -3.68 18.40
N LYS A 73 8.20 -4.98 18.10
CA LYS A 73 9.24 -5.94 18.48
C LYS A 73 10.63 -5.58 17.92
N LYS A 74 10.68 -5.06 16.70
CA LYS A 74 11.95 -4.63 16.04
C LYS A 74 12.36 -3.19 16.39
N GLU A 75 11.59 -2.49 17.23
CA GLU A 75 11.82 -1.09 17.60
C GLU A 75 11.97 -0.15 16.37
N SER A 76 11.36 -0.53 15.26
CA SER A 76 11.47 0.20 13.98
C SER A 76 10.98 1.64 14.11
N TYR A 77 10.05 1.91 15.02
CA TYR A 77 9.53 3.24 15.30
C TYR A 77 10.59 4.22 15.81
N LYS A 78 11.65 3.74 16.50
CA LYS A 78 12.75 4.58 16.98
C LYS A 78 13.57 5.21 15.84
N LYS A 79 13.51 4.64 14.64
CA LYS A 79 14.20 5.13 13.44
C LYS A 79 13.43 6.18 12.64
N ILE A 80 12.15 6.43 12.99
CA ILE A 80 11.29 7.40 12.28
C ILE A 80 11.92 8.80 12.17
N PRO A 81 12.48 9.42 13.22
CA PRO A 81 13.08 10.75 13.11
C PRO A 81 14.28 10.77 12.16
N PHE A 82 15.10 9.72 12.17
CA PHE A 82 16.23 9.58 11.24
C PHE A 82 15.77 9.44 9.78
N ILE A 83 14.70 8.69 9.55
CA ILE A 83 14.07 8.52 8.23
C ILE A 83 13.58 9.86 7.69
N LYS A 84 12.93 10.67 8.52
CA LYS A 84 12.42 12.01 8.15
C LYS A 84 13.56 12.94 7.69
N ILE A 85 14.69 12.93 8.40
CA ILE A 85 15.88 13.73 8.04
C ILE A 85 16.47 13.23 6.72
N LYS A 86 16.63 11.92 6.56
CA LYS A 86 17.17 11.31 5.33
C LYS A 86 16.29 11.59 4.11
N PHE A 87 14.96 11.53 4.27
CA PHE A 87 14.01 11.82 3.20
C PHE A 87 14.03 13.29 2.80
N LYS A 88 14.09 14.20 3.78
CA LYS A 88 14.22 15.64 3.53
C LYS A 88 15.51 15.97 2.75
N ASN A 89 16.64 15.37 3.16
CA ASN A 89 17.90 15.57 2.48
C ASN A 89 17.88 14.99 1.04
N ALA A 90 17.23 13.83 0.85
CA ALA A 90 17.08 13.24 -0.47
C ALA A 90 16.29 14.17 -1.42
N ILE A 91 15.17 14.75 -0.94
CA ILE A 91 14.37 15.69 -1.75
C ILE A 91 15.14 16.99 -2.03
N ASN A 92 15.89 17.51 -1.07
CA ASN A 92 16.66 18.74 -1.25
C ASN A 92 17.76 18.59 -2.30
N ASN A 93 18.37 17.40 -2.38
CA ASN A 93 19.43 17.09 -3.33
C ASN A 93 18.95 16.79 -4.77
N LEU A 94 17.63 16.72 -4.98
CA LEU A 94 17.07 16.53 -6.31
C LEU A 94 17.21 17.81 -7.15
N SER A 95 17.54 17.65 -8.43
CA SER A 95 17.52 18.72 -9.42
C SER A 95 16.09 19.24 -9.63
N GLY A 96 15.94 20.44 -10.18
CA GLY A 96 14.62 21.01 -10.49
C GLY A 96 13.81 20.10 -11.41
N PHE A 97 14.47 19.50 -12.40
CA PHE A 97 13.83 18.57 -13.36
C PHE A 97 13.33 17.28 -12.66
N GLU A 98 14.11 16.71 -11.76
CA GLU A 98 13.69 15.52 -11.00
C GLU A 98 12.50 15.82 -10.07
N LYS A 99 12.48 16.99 -9.44
CA LYS A 99 11.34 17.44 -8.63
C LYS A 99 10.08 17.58 -9.48
N PHE A 100 10.21 18.14 -10.68
CA PHE A 100 9.11 18.26 -11.64
C PHE A 100 8.58 16.86 -12.04
N LEU A 101 9.46 15.93 -12.40
CA LEU A 101 9.06 14.57 -12.77
C LEU A 101 8.32 13.84 -11.63
N ILE A 102 8.82 13.97 -10.42
CA ILE A 102 8.16 13.36 -9.24
C ILE A 102 6.78 13.99 -9.02
N GLY A 103 6.68 15.33 -9.09
CA GLY A 103 5.42 16.04 -8.96
C GLY A 103 4.41 15.63 -10.03
N PHE A 104 4.85 15.52 -11.27
CA PHE A 104 4.03 15.09 -12.40
C PHE A 104 3.55 13.63 -12.23
N THR A 105 4.42 12.74 -11.79
CA THR A 105 4.06 11.34 -11.50
C THR A 105 3.02 11.25 -10.38
N VAL A 106 3.21 12.00 -9.30
CA VAL A 106 2.24 12.06 -8.19
C VAL A 106 0.89 12.62 -8.67
N PHE A 107 0.90 13.62 -9.53
CA PHE A 107 -0.32 14.19 -10.12
C PHE A 107 -1.09 13.16 -10.95
N ILE A 108 -0.39 12.41 -11.82
CA ILE A 108 -1.02 11.32 -12.61
C ILE A 108 -1.60 10.25 -11.70
N LEU A 109 -0.83 9.78 -10.71
CA LEU A 109 -1.30 8.76 -9.77
C LEU A 109 -2.51 9.23 -8.96
N ALA A 110 -2.51 10.49 -8.53
CA ALA A 110 -3.66 11.08 -7.85
C ALA A 110 -4.89 11.16 -8.77
N GLY A 111 -4.72 11.49 -10.05
CA GLY A 111 -5.79 11.49 -11.03
C GLY A 111 -6.38 10.09 -11.24
N ILE A 112 -5.55 9.08 -11.41
CA ILE A 112 -5.98 7.68 -11.55
C ILE A 112 -6.74 7.22 -10.28
N PHE A 113 -6.20 7.57 -9.11
CA PHE A 113 -6.84 7.23 -7.83
C PHE A 113 -8.21 7.90 -7.69
N LEU A 114 -8.33 9.19 -7.98
CA LEU A 114 -9.60 9.91 -7.96
C LEU A 114 -10.60 9.35 -8.97
N GLN A 115 -10.13 9.01 -10.17
CA GLN A 115 -10.97 8.37 -11.18
C GLN A 115 -11.51 7.03 -10.67
N GLY A 116 -10.70 6.20 -10.04
CA GLY A 116 -11.14 4.93 -9.45
C GLY A 116 -12.11 5.10 -8.27
N LEU A 117 -12.07 6.23 -7.56
CA LEU A 117 -13.01 6.54 -6.49
C LEU A 117 -14.36 7.04 -7.00
N ILE A 118 -14.36 7.88 -8.05
CA ILE A 118 -15.56 8.55 -8.56
C ILE A 118 -16.30 7.66 -9.58
N TYR A 119 -15.54 6.96 -10.41
CA TYR A 119 -16.09 6.10 -11.44
C TYR A 119 -15.83 4.64 -11.07
N PRO A 120 -16.84 3.93 -10.54
CA PRO A 120 -16.74 2.48 -10.39
C PRO A 120 -16.46 1.89 -11.78
N THR A 121 -15.65 0.84 -11.82
CA THR A 121 -15.26 0.15 -13.05
C THR A 121 -16.49 -0.17 -13.91
N ASN A 122 -16.70 0.64 -14.94
CA ASN A 122 -17.86 0.53 -15.85
C ASN A 122 -17.45 -0.15 -17.16
N ASN A 123 -16.47 -1.03 -17.08
CA ASN A 123 -15.99 -1.79 -18.21
C ASN A 123 -16.80 -3.12 -18.30
N TRP A 124 -17.23 -3.50 -19.49
CA TRP A 124 -17.95 -4.74 -19.76
C TRP A 124 -17.24 -5.97 -19.15
N ASP A 125 -15.92 -6.05 -19.24
CA ASP A 125 -15.11 -7.10 -18.64
C ASP A 125 -15.20 -7.12 -17.10
N SER A 126 -15.18 -5.95 -16.45
CA SER A 126 -15.36 -5.86 -15.00
C SER A 126 -16.76 -6.29 -14.58
N MET A 127 -17.77 -5.92 -15.34
CA MET A 127 -19.16 -6.28 -15.03
C MET A 127 -19.45 -7.74 -15.33
N ALA A 128 -18.91 -8.29 -16.44
CA ALA A 128 -19.21 -9.67 -16.86
C ALA A 128 -18.38 -10.73 -16.14
N TYR A 129 -17.10 -10.43 -15.82
CA TYR A 129 -16.17 -11.46 -15.31
C TYR A 129 -15.69 -11.23 -13.88
N HIS A 130 -15.56 -9.97 -13.44
CA HIS A 130 -15.02 -9.68 -12.12
C HIS A 130 -16.08 -9.36 -11.08
N MET A 131 -17.13 -8.63 -11.44
CA MET A 131 -18.19 -8.31 -10.49
C MET A 131 -19.16 -9.46 -10.24
N ALA A 132 -19.39 -10.35 -11.21
CA ALA A 132 -20.17 -11.57 -11.00
C ALA A 132 -19.57 -12.55 -9.99
N ARG A 133 -18.27 -12.41 -9.64
CA ARG A 133 -17.61 -13.18 -8.58
C ARG A 133 -17.73 -12.58 -7.18
N ILE A 134 -18.27 -11.37 -7.08
CA ILE A 134 -18.36 -10.61 -5.80
C ILE A 134 -19.79 -10.66 -5.23
N ILE A 135 -20.77 -11.13 -6.00
CA ILE A 135 -22.13 -11.40 -5.58
C ILE A 135 -22.25 -12.87 -5.18
#